data_187cf9bc7fd3e91d62cb7063cf7744a6
#
_entry.id   187cf9bc7fd3e91d62cb7063cf7744a6
#
_cell.length_a   1.000
_cell.length_b   1.000
_cell.length_c   1.000
_cell.angle_alpha   90.00
_cell.angle_beta   90.00
_cell.angle_gamma   90.00
#
_symmetry.space_group_name_H-M   'P 1'
#
loop_
_entity.id
_entity.type
_entity.pdbx_description
1 polymer ?
#
loop_
_entity_poly.entity_id
_entity_poly.type
_entity_poly.pdbx_seq_one_letter_code
_entity_poly.pdbx_strand_id
1 'polypeptide(L)'
;EEAIYSVFDKLCKEKKLERHQEDWLYRKILNIEMEYSEEPHSQCDGFAFFTQSDPREFEEKYKKYDTVLFQLDSEYDENTKKWKVCIGDAGVLNFFINREKLKNKDFTEILYNWDCY
;
A
#
# COMPACT_ATOMS: atom_id res chain seq x y z
N GLU A 1 2.06 16.80 21.12
CA GLU A 1 2.66 16.22 19.90
C GLU A 1 3.97 15.47 20.20
N GLU A 2 4.96 16.06 20.89
CA GLU A 2 6.24 15.39 21.22
C GLU A 2 6.07 14.05 21.96
N ALA A 3 5.10 13.93 22.88
CA ALA A 3 4.85 12.69 23.61
C ALA A 3 4.34 11.54 22.70
N ILE A 4 3.53 11.86 21.70
CA ILE A 4 3.01 10.89 20.72
C ILE A 4 4.15 10.39 19.83
N TYR A 5 5.01 11.29 19.35
CA TYR A 5 6.17 10.93 18.54
C TYR A 5 7.14 10.02 19.29
N SER A 6 7.40 10.32 20.58
CA SER A 6 8.30 9.52 21.41
C SER A 6 7.80 8.09 21.60
N VAL A 7 6.50 7.92 21.86
CA VAL A 7 5.87 6.58 22.01
C VAL A 7 5.88 5.85 20.66
N PHE A 8 5.55 6.55 19.58
CA PHE A 8 5.56 5.99 18.23
C PHE A 8 6.95 5.47 17.84
N ASP A 9 7.97 6.30 17.99
CA ASP A 9 9.37 5.96 17.65
C ASP A 9 9.87 4.74 18.43
N LYS A 10 9.49 4.65 19.71
CA LYS A 10 9.79 3.50 20.55
C LYS A 10 9.10 2.22 20.05
N LEU A 11 7.82 2.29 19.74
CA LEU A 11 7.05 1.15 19.20
C LEU A 11 7.62 0.66 17.87
N CYS A 12 7.95 1.56 16.96
CA CYS A 12 8.53 1.22 15.65
C CYS A 12 9.86 0.48 15.83
N LYS A 13 10.74 0.97 16.69
CA LYS A 13 12.03 0.34 16.99
C LYS A 13 11.88 -1.02 17.67
N GLU A 14 11.00 -1.14 18.66
CA GLU A 14 10.73 -2.42 19.36
C GLU A 14 10.15 -3.48 18.42
N LYS A 15 9.29 -3.10 17.51
CA LYS A 15 8.63 -4.00 16.54
C LYS A 15 9.45 -4.21 15.28
N LYS A 16 10.54 -3.49 15.08
CA LYS A 16 11.38 -3.51 13.86
C LYS A 16 10.54 -3.30 12.59
N LEU A 17 9.69 -2.28 12.64
CA LEU A 17 8.83 -1.94 11.51
C LEU A 17 9.68 -1.41 10.34
N GLU A 18 9.25 -1.72 9.13
CA GLU A 18 9.77 -1.10 7.93
C GLU A 18 9.13 0.29 7.72
N ARG A 19 9.79 1.17 6.95
CA ARG A 19 9.37 2.56 6.77
C ARG A 19 7.90 2.72 6.36
N HIS A 20 7.40 1.90 5.45
CA HIS A 20 6.00 1.95 5.02
C HIS A 20 5.01 1.53 6.13
N GLN A 21 5.42 0.60 7.01
CA GLN A 21 4.62 0.20 8.18
C GLN A 21 4.59 1.30 9.23
N GLU A 22 5.71 2.01 9.40
CA GLU A 22 5.81 3.19 10.28
C GLU A 22 4.90 4.30 9.79
N ASP A 23 4.93 4.61 8.50
CA ASP A 23 4.08 5.64 7.88
C ASP A 23 2.58 5.30 8.03
N TRP A 24 2.21 4.07 7.72
CA TRP A 24 0.83 3.60 7.88
C TRP A 24 0.35 3.70 9.34
N LEU A 25 1.18 3.24 10.30
CA LEU A 25 0.85 3.28 11.73
C LEU A 25 0.71 4.73 12.22
N TYR A 26 1.63 5.60 11.82
CA TYR A 26 1.61 7.02 12.15
C TYR A 26 0.31 7.70 11.69
N ARG A 27 -0.08 7.47 10.44
CA ARG A 27 -1.33 8.00 9.87
C ARG A 27 -2.55 7.48 10.61
N LYS A 28 -2.57 6.21 10.98
CA LYS A 28 -3.66 5.60 11.77
C LYS A 28 -3.78 6.22 13.16
N ILE A 29 -2.65 6.44 13.85
CA ILE A 29 -2.63 7.04 15.19
C ILE A 29 -3.13 8.49 15.16
N LEU A 30 -2.73 9.26 14.16
CA LEU A 30 -3.12 10.66 14.01
C LEU A 30 -4.46 10.84 13.29
N ASN A 31 -5.11 9.76 12.90
CA ASN A 31 -6.35 9.78 12.11
C ASN A 31 -6.23 10.66 10.84
N ILE A 32 -5.06 10.61 10.21
CA ILE A 32 -4.81 11.31 8.95
C ILE A 32 -5.42 10.47 7.83
N GLU A 33 -6.43 11.02 7.19
CA GLU A 33 -7.03 10.43 6.00
C GLU A 33 -6.10 10.63 4.81
N MET A 34 -5.34 9.58 4.48
CA MET A 34 -4.65 9.50 3.20
C MET A 34 -5.05 8.20 2.50
N GLU A 35 -5.36 8.32 1.24
CA GLU A 35 -5.90 7.23 0.45
C GLU A 35 -4.80 6.44 -0.31
N TYR A 36 -3.55 6.94 -0.32
CA TYR A 36 -2.42 6.33 -1.04
C TYR A 36 -1.08 6.54 -0.34
N SER A 37 -0.11 5.71 -0.68
CA SER A 37 1.28 5.84 -0.25
C SER A 37 2.05 6.81 -1.13
N GLU A 38 3.04 7.49 -0.57
CA GLU A 38 3.95 8.37 -1.32
C GLU A 38 5.13 7.59 -1.95
N GLU A 39 5.42 6.40 -1.45
CA GLU A 39 6.55 5.59 -1.92
C GLU A 39 6.07 4.23 -2.43
N PRO A 40 6.63 3.75 -3.58
CA PRO A 40 6.32 2.43 -4.09
C PRO A 40 6.96 1.35 -3.21
N HIS A 41 6.22 0.28 -2.95
CA HIS A 41 6.72 -0.92 -2.27
C HIS A 41 5.72 -2.07 -2.43
N SER A 42 6.21 -3.30 -2.36
CA SER A 42 5.34 -4.48 -2.30
C SER A 42 4.79 -4.67 -0.89
N GLN A 43 3.48 -4.92 -0.77
CA GLN A 43 2.80 -4.99 0.53
C GLN A 43 1.49 -5.78 0.49
N CYS A 44 1.05 -6.19 1.67
CA CYS A 44 -0.33 -6.58 1.94
C CYS A 44 -0.93 -5.57 2.92
N ASP A 45 -2.19 -5.16 2.70
CA ASP A 45 -2.85 -4.08 3.45
C ASP A 45 -2.12 -2.71 3.31
N GLY A 46 -2.51 -1.72 4.08
CA GLY A 46 -1.93 -0.37 4.05
C GLY A 46 -2.50 0.53 2.97
N PHE A 47 -1.72 1.52 2.57
CA PHE A 47 -2.09 2.48 1.53
C PHE A 47 -1.48 2.08 0.19
N ALA A 48 -2.29 2.10 -0.86
CA ALA A 48 -1.81 1.81 -2.21
C ALA A 48 -0.88 2.91 -2.74
N PHE A 49 0.04 2.53 -3.59
CA PHE A 49 0.81 3.42 -4.44
C PHE A 49 0.32 3.32 -5.88
N PHE A 50 0.33 4.46 -6.57
CA PHE A 50 -0.01 4.56 -7.99
C PHE A 50 1.04 5.39 -8.70
N THR A 51 1.45 4.96 -9.90
CA THR A 51 2.32 5.77 -10.75
C THR A 51 1.54 6.85 -11.49
N GLN A 52 0.24 6.65 -11.69
CA GLN A 52 -0.65 7.59 -12.35
C GLN A 52 -1.81 8.01 -11.45
N SER A 53 -2.81 7.16 -11.27
CA SER A 53 -4.01 7.54 -10.51
C SER A 53 -4.73 6.33 -9.90
N ASP A 54 -5.45 6.58 -8.82
CA ASP A 54 -6.30 5.59 -8.18
C ASP A 54 -7.59 5.39 -8.99
N PRO A 55 -7.85 4.19 -9.55
CA PRO A 55 -9.06 3.94 -10.33
C PRO A 55 -10.35 4.08 -9.51
N ARG A 56 -10.26 3.99 -8.18
CA ARG A 56 -11.39 4.12 -7.26
C ARG A 56 -11.91 5.56 -7.14
N GLU A 57 -11.09 6.55 -7.54
CA GLU A 57 -11.50 7.96 -7.55
C GLU A 57 -12.49 8.27 -8.67
N PHE A 58 -12.40 7.56 -9.79
CA PHE A 58 -13.16 7.86 -11.01
C PHE A 58 -14.43 7.04 -11.19
N GLU A 59 -14.49 5.86 -10.54
CA GLU A 59 -15.58 4.91 -10.72
C GLU A 59 -16.25 4.60 -9.38
N GLU A 60 -17.49 5.07 -9.21
CA GLU A 60 -18.27 4.86 -7.98
C GLU A 60 -18.34 3.37 -7.58
N LYS A 61 -18.50 2.48 -8.59
CA LYS A 61 -18.53 1.02 -8.36
C LYS A 61 -17.25 0.44 -7.76
N TYR A 62 -16.12 1.17 -7.84
CA TYR A 62 -14.84 0.72 -7.30
C TYR A 62 -14.57 1.18 -5.86
N LYS A 63 -15.33 2.14 -5.34
CA LYS A 63 -15.16 2.65 -3.97
C LYS A 63 -15.39 1.60 -2.88
N LYS A 64 -16.13 0.55 -3.17
CA LYS A 64 -16.34 -0.59 -2.26
C LYS A 64 -15.08 -1.40 -1.99
N TYR A 65 -14.06 -1.30 -2.85
CA TYR A 65 -12.77 -1.99 -2.71
C TYR A 65 -11.80 -1.14 -1.89
N ASP A 66 -12.04 -1.06 -0.61
CA ASP A 66 -11.44 -0.13 0.33
C ASP A 66 -10.10 -0.59 0.94
N THR A 67 -9.67 -1.80 0.62
CA THR A 67 -8.50 -2.44 1.23
C THR A 67 -7.53 -2.95 0.18
N VAL A 68 -6.25 -2.66 0.34
CA VAL A 68 -5.19 -3.28 -0.45
C VAL A 68 -5.04 -4.73 0.00
N LEU A 69 -5.41 -5.67 -0.86
CA LEU A 69 -5.17 -7.09 -0.61
C LEU A 69 -3.69 -7.42 -0.82
N PHE A 70 -3.17 -6.97 -1.94
CA PHE A 70 -1.77 -7.16 -2.32
C PHE A 70 -1.34 -6.12 -3.33
N GLN A 71 -0.14 -5.59 -3.13
CA GLN A 71 0.55 -4.71 -4.07
C GLN A 71 1.91 -5.30 -4.40
N LEU A 72 2.25 -5.36 -5.67
CA LEU A 72 3.57 -5.73 -6.15
C LEU A 72 4.20 -4.55 -6.85
N ASP A 73 5.34 -4.11 -6.35
CA ASP A 73 6.14 -3.05 -6.94
C ASP A 73 7.24 -3.61 -7.84
N SER A 74 7.66 -2.84 -8.81
CA SER A 74 8.86 -3.12 -9.60
C SER A 74 10.10 -2.97 -8.72
N GLU A 75 10.97 -3.96 -8.73
CA GLU A 75 12.18 -3.99 -7.90
C GLU A 75 13.43 -4.20 -8.74
N TYR A 76 14.32 -3.20 -8.71
CA TYR A 76 15.63 -3.26 -9.33
C TYR A 76 16.69 -3.64 -8.31
N ASP A 77 17.55 -4.58 -8.65
CA ASP A 77 18.67 -5.00 -7.80
C ASP A 77 19.96 -4.24 -8.21
N GLU A 78 20.37 -3.30 -7.39
CA GLU A 78 21.57 -2.49 -7.62
C GLU A 78 22.86 -3.32 -7.61
N ASN A 79 22.90 -4.44 -6.91
CA ASN A 79 24.09 -5.30 -6.84
C ASN A 79 24.28 -6.11 -8.11
N THR A 80 23.19 -6.71 -8.62
CA THR A 80 23.23 -7.54 -9.84
C THR A 80 22.98 -6.73 -11.11
N LYS A 81 22.54 -5.45 -10.98
CA LYS A 81 22.15 -4.58 -12.09
C LYS A 81 21.04 -5.18 -12.97
N LYS A 82 20.09 -5.86 -12.32
CA LYS A 82 18.95 -6.50 -12.99
C LYS A 82 17.64 -6.22 -12.26
N TRP A 83 16.57 -6.22 -13.02
CA TRP A 83 15.23 -6.24 -12.46
C TRP A 83 14.93 -7.60 -11.83
N LYS A 84 14.50 -7.63 -10.57
CA LYS A 84 13.87 -8.81 -9.96
C LYS A 84 12.43 -8.94 -10.42
N VAL A 85 11.73 -7.81 -10.45
CA VAL A 85 10.37 -7.65 -10.97
C VAL A 85 10.32 -6.35 -11.76
N CYS A 86 9.72 -6.36 -12.94
CA CYS A 86 9.48 -5.16 -13.72
C CYS A 86 8.08 -5.21 -14.33
N ILE A 87 7.21 -4.30 -13.91
CA ILE A 87 5.81 -4.21 -14.34
C ILE A 87 5.70 -3.05 -15.32
N GLY A 88 5.60 -3.36 -16.61
CA GLY A 88 5.63 -2.34 -17.65
C GLY A 88 6.93 -1.51 -17.57
N ASP A 89 6.82 -0.20 -17.49
CA ASP A 89 7.94 0.72 -17.31
C ASP A 89 8.06 1.10 -15.81
N ALA A 90 8.65 0.21 -15.02
CA ALA A 90 8.85 0.35 -13.58
C ALA A 90 7.56 0.68 -12.80
N GLY A 91 6.45 0.09 -13.20
CA GLY A 91 5.14 0.33 -12.60
C GLY A 91 4.82 -0.51 -11.40
N VAL A 92 3.56 -0.47 -11.00
CA VAL A 92 3.00 -1.14 -9.83
C VAL A 92 1.72 -1.89 -10.20
N LEU A 93 1.47 -2.96 -9.49
CA LEU A 93 0.34 -3.86 -9.67
C LEU A 93 -0.42 -3.95 -8.34
N ASN A 94 -1.72 -3.67 -8.36
CA ASN A 94 -2.56 -3.63 -7.18
C ASN A 94 -3.75 -4.59 -7.28
N PHE A 95 -4.03 -5.26 -6.19
CA PHE A 95 -5.28 -5.98 -5.97
C PHE A 95 -6.00 -5.40 -4.75
N PHE A 96 -7.24 -5.00 -4.93
CA PHE A 96 -8.08 -4.45 -3.87
C PHE A 96 -9.25 -5.38 -3.57
N ILE A 97 -9.67 -5.38 -2.32
CA ILE A 97 -10.80 -6.15 -1.83
C ILE A 97 -11.63 -5.29 -0.87
N ASN A 98 -12.89 -5.60 -0.70
CA ASN A 98 -13.69 -5.05 0.39
C ASN A 98 -13.25 -5.66 1.73
N ARG A 99 -13.04 -4.84 2.75
CA ARG A 99 -12.55 -5.28 4.07
C ARG A 99 -13.44 -6.32 4.73
N GLU A 100 -14.76 -6.19 4.63
CA GLU A 100 -15.69 -7.16 5.21
C GLU A 100 -15.62 -8.51 4.48
N LYS A 101 -15.46 -8.51 3.16
CA LYS A 101 -15.21 -9.72 2.38
C LYS A 101 -13.91 -10.38 2.79
N LEU A 102 -12.84 -9.61 2.97
CA LEU A 102 -11.54 -10.12 3.44
C LEU A 102 -11.67 -10.78 4.83
N LYS A 103 -12.37 -10.17 5.78
CA LYS A 103 -12.64 -10.74 7.10
C LYS A 103 -13.37 -12.08 7.02
N ASN A 104 -14.28 -12.21 6.07
CA ASN A 104 -15.04 -13.44 5.83
C ASN A 104 -14.31 -14.44 4.91
N LYS A 105 -13.06 -14.15 4.52
CA LYS A 105 -12.27 -14.96 3.57
C LYS A 105 -13.00 -15.19 2.24
N ASP A 106 -13.78 -14.20 1.82
CA ASP A 106 -14.50 -14.19 0.55
C ASP A 106 -13.67 -13.42 -0.49
N PHE A 107 -13.02 -14.13 -1.39
CA PHE A 107 -12.18 -13.60 -2.46
C PHE A 107 -12.89 -13.60 -3.83
N THR A 108 -14.21 -13.64 -3.84
CA THR A 108 -14.99 -13.72 -5.09
C THR A 108 -15.04 -12.41 -5.87
N GLU A 109 -14.77 -11.28 -5.22
CA GLU A 109 -14.72 -9.97 -5.85
C GLU A 109 -13.40 -9.26 -5.51
N ILE A 110 -12.53 -9.15 -6.50
CA ILE A 110 -11.23 -8.48 -6.43
C ILE A 110 -11.16 -7.44 -7.54
N LEU A 111 -10.75 -6.22 -7.19
CA LEU A 111 -10.39 -5.19 -8.16
C LEU A 111 -8.90 -5.30 -8.47
N TYR A 112 -8.57 -5.51 -9.73
CA TYR A 112 -7.21 -5.51 -10.24
C TYR A 112 -6.92 -4.19 -10.95
N ASN A 113 -5.77 -3.62 -10.65
CA ASN A 113 -5.22 -2.44 -11.34
C ASN A 113 -3.72 -2.59 -11.53
N TRP A 114 -3.21 -2.06 -12.63
CA TRP A 114 -1.78 -1.83 -12.80
C TRP A 114 -1.56 -0.54 -13.57
N ASP A 115 -0.50 0.14 -13.26
CA ASP A 115 -0.05 1.31 -13.99
C ASP A 115 1.48 1.39 -14.01
N CYS A 116 2.03 2.17 -14.93
CA CYS A 116 3.46 2.41 -15.07
C CYS A 116 3.73 3.84 -15.54
N TYR A 117 4.97 4.23 -15.50
CA TYR A 117 5.43 5.55 -15.95
C TYR A 117 5.32 5.72 -17.46
#